data_e79e852f91318899a14fb17c5c907801
#
_entry.id   e79e852f91318899a14fb17c5c907801
#
_cell.length_a   1.000
_cell.length_b   1.000
_cell.length_c   1.000
_cell.angle_alpha   90.00
_cell.angle_beta   90.00
_cell.angle_gamma   90.00
#
_symmetry.space_group_name_H-M   'P 1'
#
loop_
_entity.id
_entity.type
_entity.pdbx_description
1 polymer ?
#
loop_
_entity_poly.entity_id
_entity_poly.type
_entity_poly.pdbx_seq_one_letter_code
_entity_poly.pdbx_strand_id
1 'polypeptide(L)' 'MGAHMASEGWNALVDELKQLEAFFPLLGVAGEQDELEEEVRELEELIAAAGHPDDDQSSRALTYLQAELARKRSLLSRY' A
#
# COMPACT_ATOMS: atom_id res chain seq x y z
N MET A 1 15.79 -4.09 20.35
CA MET A 1 15.90 -5.09 19.30
C MET A 1 14.61 -5.38 18.63
N GLY A 2 13.51 -5.53 19.38
CA GLY A 2 12.21 -5.74 18.78
C GLY A 2 11.76 -4.61 17.88
N ALA A 3 12.16 -3.39 18.19
CA ALA A 3 11.79 -2.23 17.38
C ALA A 3 12.37 -2.30 15.98
N HIS A 4 13.56 -2.86 15.83
CA HIS A 4 14.18 -3.01 14.51
C HIS A 4 13.39 -3.96 13.63
N MET A 5 12.90 -5.05 14.19
CA MET A 5 12.14 -6.01 13.41
C MET A 5 10.82 -5.43 12.94
N ALA A 6 10.18 -4.63 13.81
CA ALA A 6 8.95 -3.95 13.43
C ALA A 6 9.18 -2.98 12.28
N SER A 7 10.25 -2.20 12.36
CA SER A 7 10.60 -1.25 11.30
C SER A 7 10.90 -1.96 9.98
N GLU A 8 11.61 -3.08 10.05
CA GLU A 8 11.90 -3.85 8.85
C GLU A 8 10.64 -4.39 8.21
N GLY A 9 9.68 -4.83 9.04
CA GLY A 9 8.41 -5.31 8.52
C GLY A 9 7.66 -4.24 7.74
N TRP A 10 7.59 -3.02 8.29
CA TRP A 10 6.96 -1.91 7.60
C TRP A 10 7.70 -1.53 6.32
N ASN A 11 9.03 -1.52 6.36
CA ASN A 11 9.83 -1.24 5.18
C ASN A 11 9.59 -2.26 4.09
N ALA A 12 9.49 -3.54 4.47
CA ALA A 12 9.22 -4.59 3.50
C ALA A 12 7.83 -4.41 2.85
N LEU A 13 6.84 -4.00 3.62
CA LEU A 13 5.51 -3.75 3.09
C LEU A 13 5.52 -2.58 2.10
N VAL A 14 6.24 -1.51 2.43
CA VAL A 14 6.35 -0.36 1.53
C VAL A 14 7.08 -0.76 0.25
N ASP A 15 8.14 -1.56 0.37
CA ASP A 15 8.87 -2.04 -0.80
C ASP A 15 7.98 -2.91 -1.69
N GLU A 16 7.19 -3.80 -1.10
CA GLU A 16 6.25 -4.60 -1.84
C GLU A 16 5.25 -3.75 -2.61
N LEU A 17 4.73 -2.73 -1.95
CA LEU A 17 3.80 -1.82 -2.59
C LEU A 17 4.44 -1.14 -3.79
N LYS A 18 5.68 -0.68 -3.64
CA LYS A 18 6.39 -0.04 -4.75
C LYS A 18 6.61 -0.99 -5.91
N GLN A 19 6.91 -2.25 -5.62
CA GLN A 19 7.06 -3.25 -6.66
C GLN A 19 5.75 -3.52 -7.38
N LEU A 20 4.66 -3.62 -6.65
CA LEU A 20 3.35 -3.80 -7.24
C LEU A 20 2.99 -2.65 -8.16
N GLU A 21 3.25 -1.43 -7.72
CA GLU A 21 2.98 -0.26 -8.54
C GLU A 21 3.80 -0.26 -9.83
N ALA A 22 5.03 -0.74 -9.77
CA ALA A 22 5.88 -0.85 -10.95
C ALA A 22 5.36 -1.90 -11.93
N PHE A 23 4.74 -2.96 -11.41
CA PHE A 23 4.17 -4.01 -12.25
C PHE A 23 2.86 -3.63 -12.92
N PHE A 24 2.05 -2.86 -12.24
CA PHE A 24 0.72 -2.52 -12.75
C PHE A 24 0.74 -1.88 -14.14
N PRO A 25 1.63 -0.96 -14.43
CA PRO A 25 1.70 -0.41 -15.78
C PRO A 25 2.04 -1.46 -16.85
N LEU A 26 2.81 -2.47 -16.48
CA LEU A 26 3.17 -3.55 -17.40
C LEU A 26 2.02 -4.52 -17.61
N LEU A 27 1.16 -4.65 -16.60
CA LEU A 27 0.00 -5.51 -16.65
C LEU A 27 -1.23 -4.79 -17.19
N GLY A 28 -1.09 -3.56 -17.54
CA GLY A 28 -2.17 -2.63 -17.82
C GLY A 28 -3.00 -2.92 -19.05
N VAL A 29 -3.11 -4.16 -19.43
CA VAL A 29 -4.03 -4.61 -20.46
C VAL A 29 -5.44 -4.81 -19.91
N ALA A 30 -5.55 -4.88 -18.60
CA ALA A 30 -6.83 -4.96 -17.92
C ALA A 30 -7.49 -3.65 -17.80
N GLY A 31 -8.42 -3.11 -17.77
CA GLY A 31 -8.94 -1.75 -17.68
C GLY A 31 -8.45 -1.04 -16.44
N GLU A 32 -8.35 0.25 -16.53
CA GLU A 32 -7.85 1.08 -15.43
C GLU A 32 -8.66 0.90 -14.16
N GLN A 33 -9.98 0.76 -14.30
CA GLN A 33 -10.86 0.58 -13.17
C GLN A 33 -10.53 -0.73 -12.43
N ASP A 34 -10.34 -1.80 -13.17
CA ASP A 34 -10.02 -3.09 -12.57
C ASP A 34 -8.67 -3.04 -11.84
N GLU A 35 -7.71 -2.37 -12.42
CA GLU A 35 -6.40 -2.20 -11.79
C GLU A 35 -6.51 -1.42 -10.50
N LEU A 36 -7.28 -0.33 -10.51
CA LEU A 36 -7.46 0.47 -9.30
C LEU A 36 -8.16 -0.32 -8.21
N GLU A 37 -9.16 -1.11 -8.56
CA GLU A 37 -9.84 -1.96 -7.59
C GLU A 37 -8.90 -2.96 -6.95
N GLU A 38 -8.03 -3.57 -7.75
CA GLU A 38 -7.01 -4.49 -7.22
C GLU A 38 -6.03 -3.77 -6.31
N GLU A 39 -5.57 -2.59 -6.70
CA GLU A 39 -4.65 -1.80 -5.89
C GLU A 39 -5.27 -1.40 -4.56
N VAL A 40 -6.52 -0.98 -4.59
CA VAL A 40 -7.24 -0.63 -3.36
C VAL A 40 -7.31 -1.83 -2.43
N ARG A 41 -7.65 -2.99 -2.96
CA ARG A 41 -7.75 -4.20 -2.16
C ARG A 41 -6.40 -4.58 -1.55
N GLU A 42 -5.35 -4.51 -2.34
CA GLU A 42 -4.01 -4.81 -1.86
C GLU A 42 -3.58 -3.86 -0.74
N LEU A 43 -3.86 -2.58 -0.90
CA LEU A 43 -3.53 -1.60 0.12
C LEU A 43 -4.32 -1.86 1.40
N GLU A 44 -5.59 -2.19 1.29
CA GLU A 44 -6.41 -2.51 2.45
C GLU A 44 -5.88 -3.72 3.19
N GLU A 45 -5.47 -4.75 2.45
CA GLU A 45 -4.90 -5.95 3.04
C GLU A 45 -3.57 -5.66 3.74
N LEU A 46 -2.71 -4.86 3.12
CA LEU A 46 -1.44 -4.50 3.71
C LEU A 46 -1.62 -3.71 5.01
N ILE A 47 -2.53 -2.76 5.00
CA ILE A 47 -2.81 -1.95 6.17
C ILE A 47 -3.39 -2.82 7.30
N ALA A 48 -4.29 -3.71 6.97
CA ALA A 48 -4.89 -4.61 7.95
C ALA A 48 -3.87 -5.57 8.53
N ALA A 49 -2.98 -6.11 7.69
CA ALA A 49 -1.97 -7.06 8.13
C ALA A 49 -0.91 -6.40 9.01
N ALA A 50 -0.63 -5.14 8.77
CA ALA A 50 0.42 -4.42 9.51
C ALA A 50 0.00 -4.07 10.94
N GLY A 51 -1.29 -3.86 11.20
CA GLY A 51 -1.78 -3.54 12.53
C GLY A 51 -1.39 -2.14 12.96
N HIS A 52 -1.13 -1.98 14.26
CA HIS A 52 -0.77 -0.68 14.83
C HIS A 52 0.74 -0.47 14.83
N PRO A 53 1.22 0.67 14.32
CA PRO A 53 2.63 0.97 14.38
C PRO A 53 3.07 1.35 15.79
N ASP A 54 4.27 0.92 16.16
CA ASP A 54 4.82 1.19 17.48
C ASP A 54 5.85 2.32 17.49
N ASP A 55 6.37 2.70 16.35
CA ASP A 55 7.40 3.72 16.26
C ASP A 55 7.11 4.72 15.14
N ASP A 56 7.93 5.77 15.08
CA ASP A 56 7.73 6.83 14.10
C ASP A 56 7.88 6.35 12.66
N GLN A 57 8.81 5.46 12.44
CA GLN A 57 9.06 4.94 11.09
C GLN A 57 7.87 4.13 10.60
N SER A 58 7.34 3.29 11.46
CA SER A 58 6.14 2.51 11.13
C SER A 58 4.94 3.40 10.93
N SER A 59 4.80 4.45 11.75
CA SER A 59 3.72 5.43 11.58
C SER A 59 3.80 6.13 10.24
N ARG A 60 5.00 6.48 9.81
CA ARG A 60 5.19 7.13 8.51
C ARG A 60 4.82 6.19 7.37
N ALA A 61 5.21 4.93 7.49
CA ALA A 61 4.87 3.93 6.47
C ALA A 61 3.36 3.76 6.38
N LEU A 62 2.69 3.68 7.54
CA LEU A 62 1.24 3.57 7.57
C LEU A 62 0.58 4.79 6.94
N THR A 63 1.07 5.98 7.26
CA THR A 63 0.55 7.21 6.68
C THR A 63 0.69 7.20 5.17
N TYR A 64 1.82 6.72 4.67
CA TYR A 64 2.03 6.60 3.22
C TYR A 64 1.00 5.66 2.60
N LEU A 65 0.80 4.49 3.20
CA LEU A 65 -0.16 3.52 2.69
C LEU A 65 -1.58 4.06 2.69
N GLN A 66 -1.96 4.75 3.76
CA GLN A 66 -3.28 5.34 3.88
C GLN A 66 -3.49 6.45 2.86
N ALA A 67 -2.47 7.26 2.62
CA ALA A 67 -2.54 8.32 1.61
C ALA A 67 -2.70 7.73 0.21
N GLU A 68 -1.97 6.66 -0.10
CA GLU A 68 -2.10 5.98 -1.37
C GLU A 68 -3.48 5.37 -1.54
N LEU A 69 -4.01 4.78 -0.48
CA LEU A 69 -5.36 4.20 -0.52
C LEU A 69 -6.41 5.27 -0.81
N ALA A 70 -6.31 6.40 -0.11
CA ALA A 70 -7.25 7.50 -0.31
C ALA A 70 -7.17 8.04 -1.74
N ARG A 71 -5.97 8.18 -2.26
CA ARG A 71 -5.77 8.66 -3.63
C ARG A 71 -6.40 7.73 -4.64
N LYS A 72 -6.18 6.43 -4.49
CA LYS A 72 -6.72 5.45 -5.43
C LYS A 72 -8.22 5.32 -5.33
N ARG A 73 -8.78 5.43 -4.13
CA ARG A 73 -10.22 5.45 -3.96
C ARG A 73 -10.85 6.67 -4.63
N SER A 74 -10.17 7.81 -4.53
CA SER A 74 -10.62 9.03 -5.17
C SER A 74 -10.63 8.87 -6.69
N LEU A 75 -9.61 8.23 -7.24
CA LEU A 75 -9.57 7.94 -8.67
C LEU A 75 -10.69 6.99 -9.09
N LEU A 76 -10.95 5.97 -8.27
CA LEU A 76 -12.03 5.04 -8.55
C LEU A 76 -13.39 5.71 -8.56
N SER A 77 -13.60 6.68 -7.71
CA SER A 77 -14.89 7.37 -7.61
C SER A 77 -15.22 8.17 -8.86
N ARG A 78 -14.26 8.35 -9.75
CA ARG A 78 -14.48 9.05 -11.02
C ARG A 78 -15.02 8.15 -12.12
N TYR A 79 -14.96 6.85 -11.91
CA TYR A 79 -15.56 5.91 -12.83
C TYR A 79 -17.00 5.64 -12.45
#